data_d943232040649008a2b04891b9c7f446
#
_entry.id   d943232040649008a2b04891b9c7f446
#
_cell.length_a   1.000
_cell.length_b   1.000
_cell.length_c   1.000
_cell.angle_alpha   90.00
_cell.angle_beta   90.00
_cell.angle_gamma   90.00
#
_symmetry.space_group_name_H-M   'P 1'
#
loop_
_entity.id
_entity.type
_entity.pdbx_description
1 polymer ?
#
loop_
_entity_poly.entity_id
_entity_poly.type
_entity_poly.pdbx_seq_one_letter_code
_entity_poly.pdbx_strand_id
1 'polypeptide(L)'
;MSGAGGRQFWTLQRWWLLLALATLVHAVVAASTPISGDEAYYWDLSRRPDWATFDQPSLVLWLMIPFRALLGETALAVRSPAILASLAIGLAFLPLARRLGGDVREAAVAYLLLHATPFFLLGSSYVSTDVLMTAWFVGAAWAIVAIAQGERRAWWGFALCAGLGFNSKFPMVAVLIGLLPLLWIPKARAQLATPTPWLAGLFALALTAPVWIWGAQHDWDNILFQFGRVPEAGFTLKYVFEFLGANLGLSSLTGVAFVVAWWKSRHRREPGWVAFRWVAAAPLILFALFALRGRVAAHWGAPTLVLSGLMLAFHPFRGWKAWTLAGGATTAALLVLVFVVTRDPAELVARARTQPESLLARVRADKLTSAIGYEETVETLRAQLRAGELV
;
A
#
# COMPACT_ATOMS: atom_id res chain seq x y z
N MET A 1 -4.85 29.02 21.55
CA MET A 1 -6.30 28.97 21.29
C MET A 1 -6.57 28.32 19.93
N SER A 2 -6.48 26.98 19.79
CA SER A 2 -6.74 26.29 18.49
C SER A 2 -7.45 24.94 18.63
N GLY A 3 -7.92 24.60 19.84
CA GLY A 3 -8.46 23.26 20.10
C GLY A 3 -9.98 23.06 19.91
N ALA A 4 -10.79 24.04 20.10
CA ALA A 4 -12.26 23.88 20.11
C ALA A 4 -12.88 23.99 18.69
N GLY A 5 -12.47 24.97 17.90
CA GLY A 5 -13.03 25.18 16.55
C GLY A 5 -12.74 24.06 15.57
N GLY A 6 -11.59 23.39 15.68
CA GLY A 6 -11.22 22.28 14.78
C GLY A 6 -11.99 20.98 15.05
N ARG A 7 -12.47 20.75 16.27
CA ARG A 7 -13.31 19.57 16.58
C ARG A 7 -14.73 19.73 16.08
N GLN A 8 -15.25 20.95 16.08
CA GLN A 8 -16.60 21.26 15.61
C GLN A 8 -16.72 21.17 14.07
N PHE A 9 -15.61 21.36 13.34
CA PHE A 9 -15.59 21.25 11.88
C PHE A 9 -15.78 19.81 11.39
N TRP A 10 -15.11 18.82 12.00
CA TRP A 10 -15.18 17.44 11.57
C TRP A 10 -16.35 16.71 12.19
N THR A 11 -17.42 16.52 11.42
CA THR A 11 -18.60 15.71 11.76
C THR A 11 -18.58 14.38 11.01
N LEU A 12 -19.39 13.44 11.47
CA LEU A 12 -19.53 12.14 10.79
C LEU A 12 -20.03 12.30 9.34
N GLN A 13 -20.92 13.27 9.09
CA GLN A 13 -21.39 13.58 7.73
C GLN A 13 -20.26 14.06 6.82
N ARG A 14 -19.40 14.96 7.31
CA ARG A 14 -18.23 15.43 6.56
C ARG A 14 -17.19 14.33 6.33
N TRP A 15 -17.08 13.40 7.27
CA TRP A 15 -16.27 12.21 7.10
C TRP A 15 -16.75 11.34 5.93
N TRP A 16 -18.03 11.04 5.89
CA TRP A 16 -18.61 10.28 4.78
C TRP A 16 -18.49 11.01 3.45
N LEU A 17 -18.71 12.33 3.45
CA LEU A 17 -18.52 13.16 2.25
C LEU A 17 -17.05 13.11 1.77
N LEU A 18 -16.08 13.20 2.68
CA LEU A 18 -14.65 13.10 2.34
C LEU A 18 -14.33 11.77 1.68
N LEU A 19 -14.80 10.65 2.25
CA LEU A 19 -14.58 9.32 1.66
C LEU A 19 -15.23 9.21 0.29
N ALA A 20 -16.46 9.68 0.12
CA ALA A 20 -17.17 9.66 -1.14
C ALA A 20 -16.46 10.49 -2.21
N LEU A 21 -16.04 11.71 -1.88
CA LEU A 21 -15.30 12.59 -2.80
C LEU A 21 -13.94 12.00 -3.18
N ALA A 22 -13.18 11.46 -2.23
CA ALA A 22 -11.90 10.81 -2.52
C ALA A 22 -12.10 9.59 -3.45
N THR A 23 -13.10 8.75 -3.15
CA THR A 23 -13.43 7.59 -3.99
C THR A 23 -13.83 8.02 -5.41
N LEU A 24 -14.64 9.07 -5.55
CA LEU A 24 -15.03 9.62 -6.84
C LEU A 24 -13.83 10.14 -7.63
N VAL A 25 -12.93 10.89 -6.98
CA VAL A 25 -11.69 11.40 -7.61
C VAL A 25 -10.84 10.23 -8.11
N HIS A 26 -10.62 9.20 -7.27
CA HIS A 26 -9.87 8.02 -7.70
C HIS A 26 -10.56 7.28 -8.85
N ALA A 27 -11.89 7.17 -8.86
CA ALA A 27 -12.63 6.54 -9.96
C ALA A 27 -12.51 7.34 -11.27
N VAL A 28 -12.58 8.68 -11.20
CA VAL A 28 -12.40 9.55 -12.38
C VAL A 28 -10.98 9.42 -12.92
N VAL A 29 -9.95 9.48 -12.07
CA VAL A 29 -8.55 9.30 -12.48
C VAL A 29 -8.34 7.91 -13.09
N ALA A 30 -8.87 6.87 -12.45
CA ALA A 30 -8.80 5.49 -12.92
C ALA A 30 -9.46 5.29 -14.29
N ALA A 31 -10.56 5.97 -14.56
CA ALA A 31 -11.27 5.89 -15.85
C ALA A 31 -10.60 6.70 -16.96
N SER A 32 -9.83 7.76 -16.60
CA SER A 32 -9.31 8.76 -17.55
C SER A 32 -7.87 8.49 -18.00
N THR A 33 -7.19 7.51 -17.39
CA THR A 33 -5.78 7.22 -17.70
C THR A 33 -5.63 5.83 -18.32
N PRO A 34 -4.72 5.65 -19.29
CA PRO A 34 -4.45 4.33 -19.87
C PRO A 34 -3.90 3.37 -18.81
N ILE A 35 -4.12 2.06 -18.99
CA ILE A 35 -3.54 1.03 -18.12
C ILE A 35 -2.04 0.90 -18.37
N SER A 36 -1.29 0.60 -17.31
CA SER A 36 0.14 0.32 -17.38
C SER A 36 0.43 -1.14 -17.65
N GLY A 37 1.70 -1.47 -17.89
CA GLY A 37 2.12 -2.85 -18.12
C GLY A 37 1.81 -3.80 -16.97
N ASP A 38 2.07 -3.38 -15.73
CA ASP A 38 1.75 -4.20 -14.54
C ASP A 38 0.24 -4.40 -14.40
N GLU A 39 -0.56 -3.37 -14.69
CA GLU A 39 -2.03 -3.48 -14.67
C GLU A 39 -2.54 -4.40 -15.77
N ALA A 40 -1.96 -4.33 -16.97
CA ALA A 40 -2.26 -5.22 -18.08
C ALA A 40 -1.93 -6.68 -17.73
N TYR A 41 -0.81 -6.91 -17.04
CA TYR A 41 -0.43 -8.22 -16.53
C TYR A 41 -1.47 -8.78 -15.54
N TYR A 42 -1.89 -8.01 -14.52
CA TYR A 42 -2.94 -8.45 -13.59
C TYR A 42 -4.28 -8.63 -14.29
N TRP A 43 -4.62 -7.76 -15.24
CA TRP A 43 -5.84 -7.88 -16.03
C TRP A 43 -5.87 -9.17 -16.85
N ASP A 44 -4.77 -9.51 -17.55
CA ASP A 44 -4.68 -10.75 -18.32
C ASP A 44 -4.79 -11.98 -17.42
N LEU A 45 -4.05 -12.03 -16.32
CA LEU A 45 -4.13 -13.11 -15.33
C LEU A 45 -5.55 -13.25 -14.74
N SER A 46 -6.28 -12.15 -14.54
CA SER A 46 -7.65 -12.19 -14.02
C SER A 46 -8.66 -12.82 -14.99
N ARG A 47 -8.28 -13.05 -16.25
CA ARG A 47 -9.11 -13.78 -17.23
C ARG A 47 -9.05 -15.29 -17.03
N ARG A 48 -7.98 -15.80 -16.45
CA ARG A 48 -7.74 -17.20 -16.10
C ARG A 48 -7.25 -17.27 -14.65
N PRO A 49 -8.11 -16.90 -13.69
CA PRO A 49 -7.70 -16.81 -12.30
C PRO A 49 -7.38 -18.20 -11.75
N ASP A 50 -6.25 -18.26 -11.03
CA ASP A 50 -5.82 -19.44 -10.31
C ASP A 50 -5.67 -19.11 -8.81
N TRP A 51 -5.37 -20.10 -7.98
CA TRP A 51 -5.18 -19.97 -6.52
C TRP A 51 -4.02 -19.04 -6.14
N ALA A 52 -2.96 -19.05 -6.92
CA ALA A 52 -1.85 -18.11 -6.88
C ALA A 52 -1.26 -17.96 -8.29
N THR A 53 -0.25 -17.13 -8.45
CA THR A 53 0.56 -17.03 -9.66
C THR A 53 2.02 -17.29 -9.32
N PHE A 54 2.87 -17.42 -10.34
CA PHE A 54 4.30 -17.60 -10.20
C PHE A 54 4.97 -16.56 -9.27
N ASP A 55 4.53 -15.31 -9.31
CA ASP A 55 5.17 -14.21 -8.60
C ASP A 55 4.35 -13.66 -7.44
N GLN A 56 3.04 -13.92 -7.37
CA GLN A 56 2.13 -13.28 -6.41
C GLN A 56 0.94 -14.15 -6.00
N PRO A 57 0.37 -13.94 -4.80
CA PRO A 57 -0.96 -14.42 -4.45
C PRO A 57 -2.06 -13.74 -5.26
N SER A 58 -3.18 -14.43 -5.49
CA SER A 58 -4.20 -14.06 -6.49
C SER A 58 -5.36 -13.22 -5.99
N LEU A 59 -5.39 -12.73 -4.74
CA LEU A 59 -6.58 -12.02 -4.23
C LEU A 59 -6.94 -10.77 -5.05
N VAL A 60 -5.95 -10.05 -5.58
CA VAL A 60 -6.17 -8.88 -6.44
C VAL A 60 -6.88 -9.30 -7.73
N LEU A 61 -6.54 -10.45 -8.30
CA LEU A 61 -7.14 -10.99 -9.53
C LEU A 61 -8.59 -11.37 -9.29
N TRP A 62 -8.87 -12.06 -8.19
CA TRP A 62 -10.24 -12.46 -7.82
C TRP A 62 -11.14 -11.25 -7.58
N LEU A 63 -10.60 -10.18 -7.00
CA LEU A 63 -11.34 -8.94 -6.81
C LEU A 63 -11.61 -8.19 -8.12
N MET A 64 -10.82 -8.38 -9.18
CA MET A 64 -11.09 -7.79 -10.49
C MET A 64 -12.28 -8.43 -11.19
N ILE A 65 -12.52 -9.73 -10.98
CA ILE A 65 -13.55 -10.50 -11.71
C ILE A 65 -14.93 -9.85 -11.64
N PRO A 66 -15.50 -9.55 -10.44
CA PRO A 66 -16.83 -8.95 -10.35
C PRO A 66 -16.89 -7.56 -11.02
N PHE A 67 -15.83 -6.76 -10.95
CA PHE A 67 -15.82 -5.44 -11.60
C PHE A 67 -15.73 -5.54 -13.11
N ARG A 68 -14.97 -6.49 -13.65
CA ARG A 68 -14.94 -6.77 -15.08
C ARG A 68 -16.31 -7.27 -15.58
N ALA A 69 -16.97 -8.09 -14.80
CA ALA A 69 -18.32 -8.56 -15.13
C ALA A 69 -19.35 -7.40 -15.15
N LEU A 70 -19.21 -6.40 -14.28
CA LEU A 70 -20.13 -5.27 -14.14
C LEU A 70 -19.80 -4.10 -15.08
N LEU A 71 -18.51 -3.77 -15.26
CA LEU A 71 -18.04 -2.56 -15.94
C LEU A 71 -17.37 -2.88 -17.29
N GLY A 72 -17.33 -4.16 -17.68
CA GLY A 72 -16.64 -4.62 -18.89
C GLY A 72 -15.11 -4.55 -18.76
N GLU A 73 -14.44 -4.69 -19.89
CA GLU A 73 -12.97 -4.67 -19.99
C GLU A 73 -12.44 -3.22 -20.03
N THR A 74 -12.71 -2.47 -18.96
CA THR A 74 -12.34 -1.05 -18.84
C THR A 74 -11.22 -0.84 -17.83
N ALA A 75 -10.47 0.26 -17.98
CA ALA A 75 -9.44 0.66 -16.99
C ALA A 75 -10.02 0.83 -15.57
N LEU A 76 -11.26 1.34 -15.47
CA LEU A 76 -11.97 1.46 -14.20
C LEU A 76 -12.22 0.09 -13.56
N ALA A 77 -12.63 -0.92 -14.33
CA ALA A 77 -12.85 -2.28 -13.84
C ALA A 77 -11.55 -2.88 -13.26
N VAL A 78 -10.45 -2.74 -14.00
CA VAL A 78 -9.12 -3.22 -13.58
C VAL A 78 -8.67 -2.56 -12.28
N ARG A 79 -8.92 -1.26 -12.10
CA ARG A 79 -8.47 -0.45 -10.95
C ARG A 79 -9.41 -0.44 -9.76
N SER A 80 -10.61 -0.97 -9.91
CA SER A 80 -11.61 -1.01 -8.83
C SER A 80 -11.10 -1.65 -7.53
N PRO A 81 -10.27 -2.71 -7.54
CA PRO A 81 -9.67 -3.23 -6.30
C PRO A 81 -8.81 -2.21 -5.54
N ALA A 82 -8.07 -1.33 -6.24
CA ALA A 82 -7.27 -0.29 -5.61
C ALA A 82 -8.15 0.82 -4.99
N ILE A 83 -9.21 1.22 -5.70
CA ILE A 83 -10.19 2.19 -5.19
C ILE A 83 -10.88 1.66 -3.93
N LEU A 84 -11.28 0.39 -3.94
CA LEU A 84 -11.85 -0.26 -2.75
C LEU A 84 -10.86 -0.33 -1.60
N ALA A 85 -9.58 -0.64 -1.87
CA ALA A 85 -8.56 -0.68 -0.84
C ALA A 85 -8.33 0.70 -0.21
N SER A 86 -8.32 1.77 -1.01
CA SER A 86 -8.25 3.15 -0.51
C SER A 86 -9.45 3.51 0.37
N LEU A 87 -10.66 3.16 -0.07
CA LEU A 87 -11.89 3.35 0.72
C LEU A 87 -11.82 2.55 2.03
N ALA A 88 -11.38 1.28 1.98
CA ALA A 88 -11.25 0.42 3.15
C ALA A 88 -10.24 0.99 4.17
N ILE A 89 -9.11 1.56 3.70
CA ILE A 89 -8.16 2.27 4.56
C ILE A 89 -8.85 3.46 5.26
N GLY A 90 -9.59 4.27 4.51
CA GLY A 90 -10.39 5.35 5.08
C GLY A 90 -11.35 4.83 6.14
N LEU A 91 -12.18 3.86 5.80
CA LEU A 91 -13.16 3.26 6.73
C LEU A 91 -12.50 2.73 8.01
N ALA A 92 -11.32 2.11 7.90
CA ALA A 92 -10.60 1.57 9.05
C ALA A 92 -9.96 2.64 9.94
N PHE A 93 -9.69 3.84 9.41
CA PHE A 93 -9.05 4.92 10.17
C PHE A 93 -9.92 5.43 11.31
N LEU A 94 -11.23 5.53 11.14
CA LEU A 94 -12.10 6.01 12.21
C LEU A 94 -12.14 5.09 13.43
N PRO A 95 -12.42 3.79 13.31
CA PRO A 95 -12.37 2.89 14.45
C PRO A 95 -10.97 2.77 15.06
N LEU A 96 -9.89 2.83 14.26
CA LEU A 96 -8.53 2.83 14.77
C LEU A 96 -8.21 4.12 15.54
N ALA A 97 -8.59 5.29 15.01
CA ALA A 97 -8.42 6.57 15.70
C ALA A 97 -9.15 6.58 17.06
N ARG A 98 -10.38 6.08 17.10
CA ARG A 98 -11.15 5.98 18.34
C ARG A 98 -10.47 5.11 19.39
N ARG A 99 -9.90 3.98 18.98
CA ARG A 99 -9.11 3.13 19.90
C ARG A 99 -7.86 3.79 20.43
N LEU A 100 -7.28 4.72 19.70
CA LEU A 100 -6.11 5.50 20.12
C LEU A 100 -6.47 6.76 20.93
N GLY A 101 -7.78 6.98 21.21
CA GLY A 101 -8.28 8.11 22.00
C GLY A 101 -8.56 9.37 21.19
N GLY A 102 -8.70 9.23 19.85
CA GLY A 102 -9.16 10.28 18.94
C GLY A 102 -10.61 10.09 18.50
N ASP A 103 -10.99 10.80 17.44
CA ASP A 103 -12.31 10.69 16.83
C ASP A 103 -12.26 11.02 15.32
N VAL A 104 -13.36 11.43 14.74
CA VAL A 104 -13.52 11.77 13.31
C VAL A 104 -12.44 12.74 12.81
N ARG A 105 -12.03 13.71 13.65
CA ARG A 105 -11.00 14.68 13.28
C ARG A 105 -9.67 14.00 12.95
N GLU A 106 -9.20 13.14 13.84
CA GLU A 106 -7.90 12.45 13.66
C GLU A 106 -7.94 11.51 12.45
N ALA A 107 -9.07 10.81 12.25
CA ALA A 107 -9.27 9.95 11.08
C ALA A 107 -9.27 10.77 9.77
N ALA A 108 -10.03 11.88 9.73
CA ALA A 108 -10.15 12.73 8.55
C ALA A 108 -8.82 13.42 8.21
N VAL A 109 -8.13 13.97 9.22
CA VAL A 109 -6.82 14.59 9.03
C VAL A 109 -5.82 13.56 8.52
N ALA A 110 -5.76 12.36 9.12
CA ALA A 110 -4.87 11.29 8.68
C ALA A 110 -5.14 10.90 7.22
N TYR A 111 -6.40 10.72 6.84
CA TYR A 111 -6.77 10.34 5.48
C TYR A 111 -6.41 11.44 4.46
N LEU A 112 -6.61 12.71 4.78
CA LEU A 112 -6.17 13.84 3.94
C LEU A 112 -4.64 13.90 3.81
N LEU A 113 -3.91 13.63 4.90
CA LEU A 113 -2.44 13.61 4.88
C LEU A 113 -1.89 12.58 3.91
N LEU A 114 -2.56 11.43 3.77
CA LEU A 114 -2.16 10.40 2.80
C LEU A 114 -2.25 10.93 1.36
N HIS A 115 -3.29 11.71 1.04
CA HIS A 115 -3.45 12.29 -0.31
C HIS A 115 -2.41 13.39 -0.63
N ALA A 116 -1.69 13.89 0.38
CA ALA A 116 -0.51 14.74 0.16
C ALA A 116 0.77 13.94 -0.13
N THR A 117 0.69 12.61 -0.24
CA THR A 117 1.83 11.75 -0.58
C THR A 117 1.67 11.15 -1.97
N PRO A 118 2.73 11.10 -2.81
CA PRO A 118 2.68 10.49 -4.13
C PRO A 118 2.25 9.03 -4.08
N PHE A 119 2.75 8.28 -3.10
CA PHE A 119 2.45 6.87 -2.96
C PHE A 119 0.94 6.60 -2.84
N PHE A 120 0.27 7.29 -1.91
CA PHE A 120 -1.15 6.99 -1.66
C PHE A 120 -2.05 7.54 -2.78
N LEU A 121 -1.77 8.74 -3.26
CA LEU A 121 -2.59 9.39 -4.28
C LEU A 121 -2.54 8.60 -5.61
N LEU A 122 -1.36 8.16 -6.04
CA LEU A 122 -1.20 7.31 -7.22
C LEU A 122 -1.70 5.89 -6.96
N GLY A 123 -1.25 5.27 -5.86
CA GLY A 123 -1.59 3.87 -5.52
C GLY A 123 -3.08 3.61 -5.32
N SER A 124 -3.86 4.64 -4.98
CA SER A 124 -5.32 4.53 -4.85
C SER A 124 -6.07 4.52 -6.19
N SER A 125 -5.41 4.94 -7.27
CA SER A 125 -5.96 4.98 -8.64
C SER A 125 -5.24 4.02 -9.59
N TYR A 126 -4.28 3.25 -9.08
CA TYR A 126 -3.46 2.29 -9.83
C TYR A 126 -3.54 0.93 -9.14
N VAL A 127 -3.87 -0.14 -9.89
CA VAL A 127 -3.99 -1.44 -9.26
C VAL A 127 -2.63 -2.05 -8.98
N SER A 128 -2.41 -2.37 -7.71
CA SER A 128 -1.25 -3.14 -7.25
C SER A 128 -1.64 -4.02 -6.07
N THR A 129 -0.88 -5.07 -5.88
CA THR A 129 -1.00 -5.93 -4.70
C THR A 129 -0.65 -5.18 -3.40
N ASP A 130 0.15 -4.10 -3.50
CA ASP A 130 0.61 -3.31 -2.34
C ASP A 130 -0.51 -2.53 -1.66
N VAL A 131 -1.36 -1.84 -2.42
CA VAL A 131 -2.46 -1.05 -1.84
C VAL A 131 -3.49 -1.96 -1.19
N LEU A 132 -3.79 -3.11 -1.82
CA LEU A 132 -4.72 -4.09 -1.28
C LEU A 132 -4.18 -4.71 0.02
N MET A 133 -2.92 -5.16 0.03
CA MET A 133 -2.24 -5.63 1.23
C MET A 133 -2.24 -4.57 2.33
N THR A 134 -1.98 -3.30 1.98
CA THR A 134 -1.95 -2.19 2.94
C THR A 134 -3.32 -1.99 3.60
N ALA A 135 -4.43 -2.15 2.88
CA ALA A 135 -5.77 -2.06 3.47
C ALA A 135 -5.97 -3.15 4.54
N TRP A 136 -5.61 -4.40 4.25
CA TRP A 136 -5.63 -5.48 5.22
C TRP A 136 -4.69 -5.25 6.40
N PHE A 137 -3.53 -4.67 6.14
CA PHE A 137 -2.56 -4.33 7.17
C PHE A 137 -3.10 -3.28 8.15
N VAL A 138 -3.83 -2.27 7.67
CA VAL A 138 -4.51 -1.29 8.53
C VAL A 138 -5.61 -1.95 9.36
N GLY A 139 -6.37 -2.88 8.79
CA GLY A 139 -7.34 -3.68 9.53
C GLY A 139 -6.68 -4.54 10.62
N ALA A 140 -5.55 -5.18 10.31
CA ALA A 140 -4.77 -5.93 11.28
C ALA A 140 -4.20 -5.03 12.39
N ALA A 141 -3.77 -3.81 12.07
CA ALA A 141 -3.32 -2.83 13.06
C ALA A 141 -4.43 -2.46 14.04
N TRP A 142 -5.67 -2.24 13.54
CA TRP A 142 -6.83 -2.05 14.42
C TRP A 142 -7.03 -3.24 15.37
N ALA A 143 -6.94 -4.47 14.85
CA ALA A 143 -7.12 -5.68 15.64
C ALA A 143 -6.01 -5.84 16.69
N ILE A 144 -4.74 -5.60 16.34
CA ILE A 144 -3.60 -5.65 17.27
C ILE A 144 -3.77 -4.63 18.41
N VAL A 145 -4.20 -3.40 18.10
CA VAL A 145 -4.50 -2.37 19.10
C VAL A 145 -5.63 -2.85 20.04
N ALA A 146 -6.69 -3.43 19.49
CA ALA A 146 -7.81 -3.97 20.27
C ALA A 146 -7.39 -5.13 21.20
N ILE A 147 -6.55 -6.04 20.70
CA ILE A 147 -5.96 -7.13 21.49
C ILE A 147 -5.12 -6.56 22.64
N ALA A 148 -4.29 -5.56 22.38
CA ALA A 148 -3.48 -4.89 23.40
C ALA A 148 -4.33 -4.25 24.50
N GLN A 149 -5.54 -3.79 24.15
CA GLN A 149 -6.52 -3.22 25.09
C GLN A 149 -7.32 -4.28 25.85
N GLY A 150 -7.14 -5.57 25.53
CA GLY A 150 -7.77 -6.70 26.21
C GLY A 150 -8.98 -7.30 25.49
N GLU A 151 -9.27 -6.91 24.25
CA GLU A 151 -10.40 -7.42 23.48
C GLU A 151 -10.04 -8.75 22.80
N ARG A 152 -10.44 -9.84 23.40
CA ARG A 152 -10.13 -11.20 22.91
C ARG A 152 -10.72 -11.51 21.53
N ARG A 153 -11.91 -11.01 21.22
CA ARG A 153 -12.55 -11.27 19.91
C ARG A 153 -11.78 -10.67 18.74
N ALA A 154 -10.95 -9.67 18.97
CA ALA A 154 -10.15 -9.03 17.94
C ALA A 154 -9.11 -9.96 17.30
N TRP A 155 -8.77 -11.10 17.93
CA TRP A 155 -7.93 -12.13 17.30
C TRP A 155 -8.51 -12.67 16.00
N TRP A 156 -9.84 -12.79 15.89
CA TRP A 156 -10.51 -13.21 14.66
C TRP A 156 -10.40 -12.14 13.55
N GLY A 157 -10.52 -10.86 13.93
CA GLY A 157 -10.28 -9.74 13.01
C GLY A 157 -8.83 -9.70 12.52
N PHE A 158 -7.87 -9.92 13.43
CA PHE A 158 -6.46 -10.07 13.05
C PHE A 158 -6.25 -11.23 12.07
N ALA A 159 -6.78 -12.40 12.37
CA ALA A 159 -6.64 -13.60 11.55
C ALA A 159 -7.21 -13.40 10.13
N LEU A 160 -8.40 -12.80 10.02
CA LEU A 160 -9.01 -12.47 8.74
C LEU A 160 -8.11 -11.52 7.94
N CYS A 161 -7.68 -10.42 8.56
CA CYS A 161 -6.83 -9.44 7.88
C CYS A 161 -5.46 -10.01 7.52
N ALA A 162 -4.84 -10.80 8.39
CA ALA A 162 -3.54 -11.41 8.13
C ALA A 162 -3.61 -12.43 6.99
N GLY A 163 -4.63 -13.30 6.99
CA GLY A 163 -4.82 -14.31 5.97
C GLY A 163 -5.14 -13.71 4.59
N LEU A 164 -6.12 -12.80 4.50
CA LEU A 164 -6.46 -12.14 3.23
C LEU A 164 -5.37 -11.17 2.77
N GLY A 165 -4.69 -10.51 3.71
CA GLY A 165 -3.53 -9.68 3.39
C GLY A 165 -2.39 -10.49 2.79
N PHE A 166 -2.13 -11.71 3.30
CA PHE A 166 -1.14 -12.63 2.72
C PHE A 166 -1.55 -13.08 1.30
N ASN A 167 -2.84 -13.35 1.07
CA ASN A 167 -3.36 -13.63 -0.28
C ASN A 167 -3.33 -12.41 -1.21
N SER A 168 -3.11 -11.21 -0.67
CA SER A 168 -2.85 -10.02 -1.49
C SER A 168 -1.37 -9.90 -1.84
N LYS A 169 -0.47 -10.11 -0.86
CA LYS A 169 0.98 -10.01 -1.07
C LYS A 169 1.77 -10.66 0.09
N PHE A 170 2.81 -11.42 -0.21
CA PHE A 170 3.70 -12.07 0.76
C PHE A 170 4.26 -11.13 1.86
N PRO A 171 4.64 -9.86 1.58
CA PRO A 171 5.08 -8.90 2.59
C PRO A 171 4.12 -8.68 3.77
N MET A 172 2.87 -9.12 3.69
CA MET A 172 1.94 -9.11 4.82
C MET A 172 2.50 -9.79 6.07
N VAL A 173 3.44 -10.72 5.95
CA VAL A 173 4.11 -11.38 7.07
C VAL A 173 4.77 -10.39 8.05
N ALA A 174 5.09 -9.16 7.60
CA ALA A 174 5.59 -8.11 8.48
C ALA A 174 4.65 -7.83 9.66
N VAL A 175 3.35 -8.07 9.51
CA VAL A 175 2.37 -7.84 10.58
C VAL A 175 2.66 -8.66 11.84
N LEU A 176 3.35 -9.82 11.70
CA LEU A 176 3.72 -10.68 12.82
C LEU A 176 4.71 -9.97 13.78
N ILE A 177 5.56 -9.09 13.28
CA ILE A 177 6.42 -8.23 14.11
C ILE A 177 5.55 -7.32 14.98
N GLY A 178 4.40 -6.87 14.48
CA GLY A 178 3.43 -6.08 15.23
C GLY A 178 2.80 -6.80 16.41
N LEU A 179 2.86 -8.14 16.46
CA LEU A 179 2.38 -8.93 17.60
C LEU A 179 3.39 -8.97 18.77
N LEU A 180 4.66 -8.72 18.53
CA LEU A 180 5.70 -8.86 19.54
C LEU A 180 5.41 -8.09 20.84
N PRO A 181 4.95 -6.82 20.83
CA PRO A 181 4.69 -6.08 22.07
C PRO A 181 3.58 -6.72 22.92
N LEU A 182 2.69 -7.53 22.33
CA LEU A 182 1.63 -8.21 23.08
C LEU A 182 2.18 -9.17 24.14
N LEU A 183 3.41 -9.66 23.96
CA LEU A 183 4.09 -10.53 24.93
C LEU A 183 4.41 -9.80 26.25
N TRP A 184 4.59 -8.48 26.21
CA TRP A 184 4.89 -7.65 27.38
C TRP A 184 3.68 -6.88 27.91
N ILE A 185 2.56 -6.87 27.19
CA ILE A 185 1.31 -6.25 27.64
C ILE A 185 0.49 -7.28 28.43
N PRO A 186 0.33 -7.13 29.77
CA PRO A 186 -0.26 -8.18 30.61
C PRO A 186 -1.65 -8.65 30.14
N LYS A 187 -2.53 -7.71 29.77
CA LYS A 187 -3.89 -8.03 29.27
C LYS A 187 -3.87 -8.83 27.95
N ALA A 188 -2.93 -8.57 27.06
CA ALA A 188 -2.79 -9.29 25.80
C ALA A 188 -2.13 -10.66 26.03
N ARG A 189 -1.05 -10.69 26.82
CA ARG A 189 -0.34 -11.93 27.16
C ARG A 189 -1.25 -12.96 27.83
N ALA A 190 -2.12 -12.53 28.74
CA ALA A 190 -3.06 -13.42 29.40
C ALA A 190 -4.01 -14.13 28.41
N GLN A 191 -4.29 -13.54 27.25
CA GLN A 191 -5.14 -14.14 26.23
C GLN A 191 -4.47 -15.36 25.57
N LEU A 192 -3.13 -15.43 25.54
CA LEU A 192 -2.38 -16.55 24.95
C LEU A 192 -2.61 -17.87 25.72
N ALA A 193 -3.06 -17.81 26.97
CA ALA A 193 -3.48 -18.96 27.75
C ALA A 193 -4.89 -19.45 27.38
N THR A 194 -5.60 -18.81 26.46
CA THR A 194 -6.94 -19.19 25.98
C THR A 194 -6.87 -19.80 24.58
N PRO A 195 -7.85 -20.61 24.15
CA PRO A 195 -7.85 -21.19 22.81
C PRO A 195 -7.97 -20.16 21.67
N THR A 196 -8.52 -18.97 21.94
CA THR A 196 -8.90 -18.00 20.89
C THR A 196 -7.74 -17.59 19.99
N PRO A 197 -6.54 -17.18 20.48
CA PRO A 197 -5.43 -16.81 19.61
C PRO A 197 -4.96 -17.95 18.69
N TRP A 198 -4.96 -19.16 19.22
CA TRP A 198 -4.49 -20.35 18.52
C TRP A 198 -5.48 -20.78 17.41
N LEU A 199 -6.79 -20.80 17.73
CA LEU A 199 -7.82 -21.06 16.72
C LEU A 199 -7.86 -19.96 15.66
N ALA A 200 -7.67 -18.69 16.04
CA ALA A 200 -7.55 -17.60 15.10
C ALA A 200 -6.30 -17.74 14.22
N GLY A 201 -5.17 -18.19 14.78
CA GLY A 201 -3.96 -18.50 14.03
C GLY A 201 -4.18 -19.62 13.01
N LEU A 202 -4.84 -20.71 13.39
CA LEU A 202 -5.24 -21.79 12.48
C LEU A 202 -6.16 -21.28 11.37
N PHE A 203 -7.11 -20.40 11.70
CA PHE A 203 -7.99 -19.79 10.71
C PHE A 203 -7.22 -18.91 9.73
N ALA A 204 -6.25 -18.09 10.22
CA ALA A 204 -5.37 -17.31 9.35
C ALA A 204 -4.59 -18.21 8.38
N LEU A 205 -4.00 -19.31 8.88
CA LEU A 205 -3.30 -20.29 8.06
C LEU A 205 -4.23 -20.95 7.03
N ALA A 206 -5.45 -21.32 7.43
CA ALA A 206 -6.44 -21.89 6.50
C ALA A 206 -6.79 -20.90 5.37
N LEU A 207 -6.88 -19.60 5.68
CA LEU A 207 -7.10 -18.58 4.66
C LEU A 207 -5.92 -18.46 3.67
N THR A 208 -4.69 -18.80 4.07
CA THR A 208 -3.53 -18.78 3.17
C THR A 208 -3.41 -20.06 2.32
N ALA A 209 -4.25 -21.07 2.55
CA ALA A 209 -4.20 -22.37 1.86
C ALA A 209 -4.12 -22.27 0.33
N PRO A 210 -4.83 -21.37 -0.35
CA PRO A 210 -4.75 -21.25 -1.81
C PRO A 210 -3.32 -21.12 -2.32
N VAL A 211 -2.49 -20.28 -1.67
CA VAL A 211 -1.09 -20.05 -2.06
C VAL A 211 -0.24 -21.31 -1.90
N TRP A 212 -0.46 -22.05 -0.82
CA TRP A 212 0.30 -23.27 -0.52
C TRP A 212 -0.12 -24.43 -1.42
N ILE A 213 -1.44 -24.58 -1.69
CA ILE A 213 -1.96 -25.59 -2.60
C ILE A 213 -1.40 -25.39 -4.01
N TRP A 214 -1.43 -24.15 -4.50
CA TRP A 214 -0.85 -23.80 -5.80
C TRP A 214 0.65 -24.10 -5.84
N GLY A 215 1.39 -23.68 -4.82
CA GLY A 215 2.83 -23.94 -4.72
C GLY A 215 3.15 -25.44 -4.78
N ALA A 216 2.41 -26.26 -4.03
CA ALA A 216 2.60 -27.72 -4.04
C ALA A 216 2.27 -28.37 -5.39
N GLN A 217 1.41 -27.77 -6.21
CA GLN A 217 1.06 -28.22 -7.56
C GLN A 217 2.01 -27.74 -8.64
N HIS A 218 2.88 -26.74 -8.34
CA HIS A 218 3.80 -26.09 -9.28
C HIS A 218 5.24 -26.04 -8.74
N ASP A 219 5.72 -27.14 -8.15
CA ASP A 219 7.10 -27.32 -7.67
C ASP A 219 7.62 -26.20 -6.76
N TRP A 220 6.71 -25.52 -6.05
CA TRP A 220 6.97 -24.36 -5.17
C TRP A 220 7.56 -23.12 -5.87
N ASP A 221 7.36 -22.99 -7.16
CA ASP A 221 7.93 -21.90 -7.97
C ASP A 221 7.62 -20.52 -7.41
N ASN A 222 6.41 -20.28 -6.92
CA ASN A 222 6.03 -19.00 -6.32
C ASN A 222 6.86 -18.64 -5.07
N ILE A 223 7.22 -19.63 -4.27
CA ILE A 223 8.02 -19.46 -3.06
C ILE A 223 9.49 -19.33 -3.43
N LEU A 224 9.99 -20.21 -4.30
CA LEU A 224 11.37 -20.18 -4.78
C LEU A 224 11.70 -18.86 -5.49
N PHE A 225 10.77 -18.32 -6.28
CA PHE A 225 10.92 -17.02 -6.91
C PHE A 225 11.06 -15.88 -5.88
N GLN A 226 10.31 -15.91 -4.78
CA GLN A 226 10.44 -14.89 -3.74
C GLN A 226 11.77 -15.01 -2.99
N PHE A 227 12.22 -16.23 -2.68
CA PHE A 227 13.52 -16.45 -2.05
C PHE A 227 14.69 -16.09 -2.98
N GLY A 228 14.59 -16.37 -4.27
CA GLY A 228 15.60 -16.00 -5.27
C GLY A 228 15.76 -14.48 -5.45
N ARG A 229 14.79 -13.69 -4.99
CA ARG A 229 14.90 -12.22 -4.95
C ARG A 229 15.70 -11.71 -3.77
N VAL A 230 16.00 -12.54 -2.77
CA VAL A 230 16.88 -12.15 -1.66
C VAL A 230 18.31 -12.16 -2.19
N PRO A 231 18.95 -10.99 -2.34
CA PRO A 231 20.28 -10.95 -2.95
C PRO A 231 21.32 -11.68 -2.08
N GLU A 232 22.22 -12.39 -2.71
CA GLU A 232 23.37 -13.02 -2.07
C GLU A 232 24.52 -12.02 -1.75
N ALA A 233 24.22 -10.73 -1.78
CA ALA A 233 25.20 -9.70 -1.48
C ALA A 233 25.65 -9.80 -0.02
N GLY A 234 26.93 -9.52 0.22
CA GLY A 234 27.44 -9.38 1.57
C GLY A 234 26.73 -8.28 2.37
N PHE A 235 26.91 -8.27 3.68
CA PHE A 235 26.32 -7.27 4.57
C PHE A 235 26.66 -5.83 4.14
N THR A 236 25.65 -4.98 3.98
CA THR A 236 25.83 -3.59 3.59
C THR A 236 24.73 -2.67 4.16
N LEU A 237 25.12 -1.49 4.60
CA LEU A 237 24.17 -0.45 5.02
C LEU A 237 23.64 0.40 3.85
N LYS A 238 24.30 0.32 2.67
CA LYS A 238 23.93 1.12 1.51
C LYS A 238 22.46 0.99 1.16
N TYR A 239 21.95 -0.23 1.03
CA TYR A 239 20.58 -0.48 0.62
C TYR A 239 19.56 -0.16 1.72
N VAL A 240 19.97 -0.16 3.00
CA VAL A 240 19.14 0.33 4.10
C VAL A 240 18.87 1.82 3.95
N PHE A 241 19.92 2.62 3.68
CA PHE A 241 19.75 4.06 3.45
C PHE A 241 18.99 4.35 2.15
N GLU A 242 19.23 3.58 1.08
CA GLU A 242 18.46 3.68 -0.16
C GLU A 242 16.97 3.41 0.12
N PHE A 243 16.64 2.36 0.85
CA PHE A 243 15.25 1.99 1.18
C PHE A 243 14.57 3.07 2.04
N LEU A 244 15.22 3.53 3.12
CA LEU A 244 14.67 4.58 3.98
C LEU A 244 14.51 5.91 3.22
N GLY A 245 15.51 6.31 2.45
CA GLY A 245 15.46 7.52 1.62
C GLY A 245 14.35 7.45 0.57
N ALA A 246 14.17 6.30 -0.08
CA ALA A 246 13.12 6.10 -1.06
C ALA A 246 11.70 6.13 -0.43
N ASN A 247 11.53 5.59 0.80
CA ASN A 247 10.27 5.74 1.55
C ASN A 247 9.96 7.21 1.88
N LEU A 248 10.97 8.01 2.23
CA LEU A 248 10.79 9.46 2.39
C LEU A 248 10.38 10.11 1.06
N GLY A 249 10.98 9.71 -0.07
CA GLY A 249 10.61 10.18 -1.40
C GLY A 249 9.15 9.86 -1.76
N LEU A 250 8.68 8.65 -1.48
CA LEU A 250 7.29 8.23 -1.66
C LEU A 250 6.30 9.00 -0.78
N SER A 251 6.78 9.56 0.33
CA SER A 251 6.00 10.42 1.23
C SER A 251 6.10 11.90 0.85
N SER A 252 6.97 12.27 -0.08
CA SER A 252 7.37 13.65 -0.38
C SER A 252 7.82 14.41 0.87
N LEU A 253 7.71 15.72 0.90
CA LEU A 253 8.03 16.53 2.08
C LEU A 253 7.11 16.26 3.29
N THR A 254 5.95 15.65 3.08
CA THR A 254 5.07 15.15 4.17
C THR A 254 5.79 14.09 5.02
N GLY A 255 6.72 13.33 4.45
CA GLY A 255 7.52 12.33 5.15
C GLY A 255 8.33 12.89 6.31
N VAL A 256 8.84 14.13 6.19
CA VAL A 256 9.53 14.81 7.30
C VAL A 256 8.58 15.02 8.48
N ALA A 257 7.33 15.43 8.22
CA ALA A 257 6.33 15.60 9.26
C ALA A 257 5.97 14.25 9.90
N PHE A 258 5.93 13.17 9.14
CA PHE A 258 5.72 11.82 9.68
C PHE A 258 6.85 11.40 10.64
N VAL A 259 8.11 11.59 10.28
CA VAL A 259 9.26 11.29 11.15
C VAL A 259 9.18 12.04 12.47
N VAL A 260 8.88 13.35 12.43
CA VAL A 260 8.74 14.16 13.65
C VAL A 260 7.57 13.67 14.50
N ALA A 261 6.45 13.29 13.90
CA ALA A 261 5.29 12.76 14.62
C ALA A 261 5.61 11.41 15.29
N TRP A 262 6.37 10.54 14.62
CA TRP A 262 6.89 9.30 15.21
C TRP A 262 7.73 9.57 16.46
N TRP A 263 8.66 10.49 16.37
CA TRP A 263 9.49 10.90 17.50
C TRP A 263 8.64 11.41 18.68
N LYS A 264 7.61 12.21 18.42
CA LYS A 264 6.70 12.72 19.45
C LYS A 264 5.85 11.61 20.07
N SER A 265 5.45 10.61 19.30
CA SER A 265 4.62 9.50 19.78
C SER A 265 5.31 8.62 20.82
N ARG A 266 6.65 8.68 20.93
CA ARG A 266 7.43 7.81 21.84
C ARG A 266 7.04 7.95 23.33
N HIS A 267 6.44 9.07 23.70
CA HIS A 267 6.01 9.33 25.08
C HIS A 267 4.68 8.65 25.45
N ARG A 268 3.91 8.19 24.45
CA ARG A 268 2.67 7.47 24.67
C ARG A 268 3.00 6.05 25.13
N ARG A 269 2.60 5.71 26.37
CA ARG A 269 2.90 4.42 27.00
C ARG A 269 1.69 3.52 27.17
N GLU A 270 0.52 4.00 26.79
CA GLU A 270 -0.72 3.22 26.79
C GLU A 270 -0.57 1.96 25.92
N PRO A 271 -1.09 0.79 26.36
CA PRO A 271 -0.94 -0.48 25.63
C PRO A 271 -1.31 -0.39 24.14
N GLY A 272 -2.42 0.29 23.83
CA GLY A 272 -2.85 0.49 22.44
C GLY A 272 -1.84 1.30 21.61
N TRP A 273 -1.23 2.35 22.18
CA TRP A 273 -0.20 3.15 21.50
C TRP A 273 1.12 2.40 21.34
N VAL A 274 1.51 1.59 22.32
CA VAL A 274 2.69 0.73 22.20
C VAL A 274 2.49 -0.24 21.05
N ALA A 275 1.37 -0.96 21.03
CA ALA A 275 1.03 -1.91 19.97
C ALA A 275 0.94 -1.21 18.59
N PHE A 276 0.30 -0.03 18.51
CA PHE A 276 0.19 0.74 17.28
C PHE A 276 1.55 1.13 16.69
N ARG A 277 2.47 1.62 17.52
CA ARG A 277 3.82 1.96 17.04
C ARG A 277 4.56 0.73 16.48
N TRP A 278 4.46 -0.40 17.17
CA TRP A 278 5.13 -1.61 16.72
C TRP A 278 4.57 -2.13 15.39
N VAL A 279 3.24 -2.21 15.26
CA VAL A 279 2.65 -2.68 13.99
C VAL A 279 2.92 -1.68 12.87
N ALA A 280 2.90 -0.38 13.14
CA ALA A 280 3.21 0.62 12.14
C ALA A 280 4.70 0.62 11.73
N ALA A 281 5.64 0.26 12.63
CA ALA A 281 7.07 0.12 12.32
C ALA A 281 7.40 -1.21 11.63
N ALA A 282 6.56 -2.22 11.76
CA ALA A 282 6.86 -3.59 11.37
C ALA A 282 7.34 -3.75 9.91
N PRO A 283 6.71 -3.13 8.89
CA PRO A 283 7.20 -3.20 7.52
C PRO A 283 8.60 -2.60 7.36
N LEU A 284 8.87 -1.43 7.95
CA LEU A 284 10.20 -0.83 7.87
C LEU A 284 11.25 -1.68 8.56
N ILE A 285 10.94 -2.29 9.72
CA ILE A 285 11.86 -3.18 10.43
C ILE A 285 12.19 -4.38 9.55
N LEU A 286 11.18 -5.09 9.04
CA LEU A 286 11.37 -6.27 8.22
C LEU A 286 12.23 -5.98 6.99
N PHE A 287 11.86 -4.95 6.25
CA PHE A 287 12.51 -4.65 4.98
C PHE A 287 13.86 -3.94 5.14
N ALA A 288 14.10 -3.22 6.24
CA ALA A 288 15.42 -2.74 6.58
C ALA A 288 16.38 -3.91 6.89
N LEU A 289 15.90 -4.99 7.52
CA LEU A 289 16.68 -6.20 7.73
C LEU A 289 17.02 -6.89 6.40
N PHE A 290 16.07 -6.99 5.47
CA PHE A 290 16.34 -7.51 4.13
C PHE A 290 17.30 -6.60 3.33
N ALA A 291 17.19 -5.29 3.50
CA ALA A 291 18.06 -4.31 2.87
C ALA A 291 19.53 -4.41 3.34
N LEU A 292 19.81 -5.08 4.47
CA LEU A 292 21.19 -5.39 4.87
C LEU A 292 21.90 -6.33 3.88
N ARG A 293 21.14 -7.09 3.08
CA ARG A 293 21.69 -8.06 2.14
C ARG A 293 21.47 -7.71 0.67
N GLY A 294 20.58 -6.75 0.38
CA GLY A 294 20.32 -6.38 -1.00
C GLY A 294 19.27 -5.28 -1.15
N ARG A 295 19.08 -4.85 -2.40
CA ARG A 295 18.13 -3.78 -2.72
C ARG A 295 16.69 -4.25 -2.48
N VAL A 296 15.93 -3.42 -1.76
CA VAL A 296 14.52 -3.63 -1.42
C VAL A 296 13.69 -2.55 -2.11
N ALA A 297 12.53 -2.92 -2.63
CA ALA A 297 11.63 -1.96 -3.26
C ALA A 297 11.00 -1.03 -2.22
N ALA A 298 11.03 0.28 -2.48
CA ALA A 298 10.59 1.29 -1.55
C ALA A 298 9.12 1.12 -1.11
N HIS A 299 8.23 0.75 -2.04
CA HIS A 299 6.80 0.58 -1.77
C HIS A 299 6.46 -0.56 -0.81
N TRP A 300 7.42 -1.44 -0.48
CA TRP A 300 7.20 -2.49 0.54
C TRP A 300 7.06 -1.91 1.96
N GLY A 301 7.50 -0.66 2.18
CA GLY A 301 7.24 0.11 3.40
C GLY A 301 5.86 0.79 3.48
N ALA A 302 5.01 0.63 2.47
CA ALA A 302 3.72 1.31 2.33
C ALA A 302 2.81 1.31 3.58
N PRO A 303 2.60 0.19 4.29
CA PRO A 303 1.75 0.22 5.48
C PRO A 303 2.27 1.15 6.57
N THR A 304 3.60 1.28 6.72
CA THR A 304 4.20 2.25 7.66
C THR A 304 3.85 3.67 7.28
N LEU A 305 3.97 4.00 5.99
CA LEU A 305 3.63 5.33 5.47
C LEU A 305 2.16 5.66 5.75
N VAL A 306 1.26 4.73 5.45
CA VAL A 306 -0.19 4.90 5.66
C VAL A 306 -0.51 5.11 7.14
N LEU A 307 0.03 4.29 8.04
CA LEU A 307 -0.20 4.42 9.47
C LEU A 307 0.47 5.68 10.08
N SER A 308 1.51 6.23 9.43
CA SER A 308 2.15 7.49 9.82
C SER A 308 1.21 8.70 9.68
N GLY A 309 0.20 8.64 8.82
CA GLY A 309 -0.86 9.64 8.74
C GLY A 309 -1.58 9.82 10.09
N LEU A 310 -1.93 8.71 10.75
CA LEU A 310 -2.51 8.75 12.09
C LEU A 310 -1.52 9.26 13.14
N MET A 311 -0.24 8.86 13.06
CA MET A 311 0.79 9.40 13.97
C MET A 311 0.83 10.93 13.91
N LEU A 312 0.81 11.53 12.72
CA LEU A 312 0.85 12.99 12.56
C LEU A 312 -0.47 13.64 12.99
N ALA A 313 -1.62 13.02 12.72
CA ALA A 313 -2.91 13.54 13.14
C ALA A 313 -3.02 13.67 14.67
N PHE A 314 -2.43 12.72 15.42
CA PHE A 314 -2.40 12.72 16.88
C PHE A 314 -1.27 13.57 17.48
N HIS A 315 -0.16 13.71 16.79
CA HIS A 315 1.05 14.39 17.30
C HIS A 315 1.48 15.56 16.40
N PRO A 316 0.57 16.52 16.12
CA PRO A 316 0.92 17.70 15.35
C PRO A 316 1.97 18.53 16.08
N PHE A 317 2.80 19.24 15.32
CA PHE A 317 3.84 20.12 15.82
C PHE A 317 3.81 21.48 15.09
N ARG A 318 4.51 22.47 15.63
CA ARG A 318 4.57 23.78 14.97
C ARG A 318 5.19 23.63 13.57
N GLY A 319 4.47 24.08 12.55
CA GLY A 319 4.92 24.00 11.15
C GLY A 319 4.50 22.72 10.40
N TRP A 320 3.89 21.72 11.03
CA TRP A 320 3.48 20.50 10.34
C TRP A 320 2.60 20.74 9.10
N LYS A 321 1.73 21.77 9.15
CA LYS A 321 0.88 22.15 8.01
C LYS A 321 1.70 22.64 6.82
N ALA A 322 2.78 23.39 7.07
CA ALA A 322 3.65 23.87 6.01
C ALA A 322 4.36 22.69 5.30
N TRP A 323 4.87 21.72 6.05
CA TRP A 323 5.45 20.51 5.50
C TRP A 323 4.44 19.70 4.68
N THR A 324 3.20 19.57 5.16
CA THR A 324 2.13 18.84 4.45
C THR A 324 1.70 19.59 3.18
N LEU A 325 1.55 20.91 3.23
CA LEU A 325 1.21 21.71 2.06
C LEU A 325 2.33 21.67 1.01
N ALA A 326 3.58 21.80 1.44
CA ALA A 326 4.74 21.65 0.54
C ALA A 326 4.80 20.22 -0.04
N GLY A 327 4.54 19.20 0.76
CA GLY A 327 4.44 17.82 0.31
C GLY A 327 3.32 17.61 -0.71
N GLY A 328 2.14 18.17 -0.46
CA GLY A 328 1.01 18.14 -1.40
C GLY A 328 1.33 18.88 -2.71
N ALA A 329 1.96 20.05 -2.64
CA ALA A 329 2.41 20.79 -3.82
C ALA A 329 3.45 19.99 -4.64
N THR A 330 4.42 19.35 -3.96
CA THR A 330 5.41 18.48 -4.61
C THR A 330 4.71 17.28 -5.27
N THR A 331 3.74 16.66 -4.58
CA THR A 331 2.94 15.56 -5.13
C THR A 331 2.16 16.00 -6.37
N ALA A 332 1.49 17.15 -6.31
CA ALA A 332 0.77 17.72 -7.45
C ALA A 332 1.71 18.03 -8.63
N ALA A 333 2.87 18.60 -8.38
CA ALA A 333 3.88 18.86 -9.42
C ALA A 333 4.38 17.56 -10.06
N LEU A 334 4.63 16.51 -9.28
CA LEU A 334 4.99 15.18 -9.81
C LEU A 334 3.87 14.57 -10.65
N LEU A 335 2.61 14.73 -10.25
CA LEU A 335 1.47 14.25 -11.04
C LEU A 335 1.34 14.98 -12.37
N VAL A 336 1.49 16.32 -12.35
CA VAL A 336 1.49 17.12 -13.59
C VAL A 336 2.65 16.68 -14.49
N LEU A 337 3.85 16.49 -13.92
CA LEU A 337 5.00 16.00 -14.67
C LEU A 337 4.72 14.62 -15.28
N VAL A 338 4.21 13.68 -14.51
CA VAL A 338 3.81 12.35 -15.03
C VAL A 338 2.78 12.50 -16.14
N PHE A 339 1.74 13.30 -15.95
CA PHE A 339 0.71 13.52 -16.97
C PHE A 339 1.28 14.11 -18.26
N VAL A 340 2.14 15.12 -18.16
CA VAL A 340 2.78 15.74 -19.34
C VAL A 340 3.68 14.75 -20.06
N VAL A 341 4.48 13.98 -19.28
CA VAL A 341 5.41 12.98 -19.81
C VAL A 341 4.65 11.82 -20.49
N THR A 342 3.49 11.46 -19.96
CA THR A 342 2.71 10.33 -20.47
C THR A 342 1.75 10.69 -21.60
N ARG A 343 1.61 11.97 -21.92
CA ARG A 343 0.71 12.44 -22.98
C ARG A 343 1.21 12.08 -24.37
N ASP A 344 2.52 12.05 -24.57
CA ASP A 344 3.16 11.61 -25.82
C ASP A 344 4.43 10.82 -25.52
N PRO A 345 4.29 9.51 -25.21
CA PRO A 345 5.42 8.65 -24.87
C PRO A 345 6.41 8.47 -26.04
N ALA A 346 5.89 8.46 -27.29
CA ALA A 346 6.72 8.25 -28.48
C ALA A 346 7.67 9.43 -28.72
N GLU A 347 7.18 10.65 -28.60
CA GLU A 347 8.01 11.87 -28.68
C GLU A 347 9.05 11.90 -27.58
N LEU A 348 8.68 11.49 -26.35
CA LEU A 348 9.61 11.47 -25.22
C LEU A 348 10.78 10.51 -25.45
N VAL A 349 10.49 9.30 -25.95
CA VAL A 349 11.53 8.30 -26.30
C VAL A 349 12.39 8.79 -27.44
N ALA A 350 11.80 9.39 -28.46
CA ALA A 350 12.54 9.95 -29.59
C ALA A 350 13.51 11.05 -29.13
N ARG A 351 13.04 11.98 -28.27
CA ARG A 351 13.89 13.03 -27.67
C ARG A 351 14.99 12.45 -26.79
N ALA A 352 14.69 11.45 -25.95
CA ALA A 352 15.70 10.82 -25.10
C ALA A 352 16.80 10.10 -25.93
N ARG A 353 16.44 9.51 -27.07
CA ARG A 353 17.38 8.88 -28.00
C ARG A 353 18.24 9.87 -28.76
N THR A 354 17.66 11.01 -29.18
CA THR A 354 18.37 12.04 -29.93
C THR A 354 19.22 12.96 -29.05
N GLN A 355 18.96 13.00 -27.73
CA GLN A 355 19.66 13.85 -26.76
C GLN A 355 20.15 13.01 -25.56
N PRO A 356 21.19 12.18 -25.72
CA PRO A 356 21.66 11.24 -24.69
C PRO A 356 22.17 11.93 -23.42
N GLU A 357 22.56 13.22 -23.49
CA GLU A 357 22.99 14.03 -22.35
C GLU A 357 21.80 14.65 -21.58
N SER A 358 20.58 14.53 -22.10
CA SER A 358 19.39 15.14 -21.48
C SER A 358 19.01 14.46 -20.16
N LEU A 359 18.32 15.23 -19.30
CA LEU A 359 17.74 14.70 -18.06
C LEU A 359 16.80 13.52 -18.35
N LEU A 360 16.09 13.54 -19.48
CA LEU A 360 15.16 12.49 -19.92
C LEU A 360 15.89 11.17 -20.20
N ALA A 361 17.05 11.21 -20.85
CA ALA A 361 17.88 10.05 -21.07
C ALA A 361 18.46 9.48 -19.76
N ARG A 362 18.86 10.38 -18.83
CA ARG A 362 19.37 9.98 -17.50
C ARG A 362 18.31 9.35 -16.62
N VAL A 363 17.05 9.76 -16.72
CA VAL A 363 15.90 9.17 -15.98
C VAL A 363 15.45 7.84 -16.60
N ARG A 364 16.12 7.36 -17.65
CA ARG A 364 15.78 6.13 -18.34
C ARG A 364 14.32 6.16 -18.82
N ALA A 365 14.03 7.07 -19.74
CA ALA A 365 12.72 7.25 -20.35
C ALA A 365 12.15 5.94 -20.93
N ASP A 366 13.02 4.99 -21.31
CA ASP A 366 12.69 3.61 -21.70
C ASP A 366 11.91 2.86 -20.61
N LYS A 367 12.23 3.09 -19.32
CA LYS A 367 11.49 2.48 -18.20
C LYS A 367 10.20 3.22 -17.85
N LEU A 368 10.15 4.54 -18.04
CA LEU A 368 8.92 5.31 -17.90
C LEU A 368 7.91 4.94 -19.00
N THR A 369 8.38 4.68 -20.21
CA THR A 369 7.54 4.31 -21.36
C THR A 369 7.16 2.83 -21.37
N SER A 370 7.92 1.94 -20.76
CA SER A 370 7.49 0.55 -20.54
C SER A 370 6.26 0.45 -19.62
N ALA A 371 5.95 1.51 -18.87
CA ALA A 371 4.72 1.61 -18.09
C ALA A 371 3.54 2.19 -18.89
N ILE A 372 3.74 2.66 -20.14
CA ILE A 372 2.78 3.43 -20.91
C ILE A 372 2.99 3.11 -22.39
N GLY A 373 1.91 2.98 -23.16
CA GLY A 373 2.02 2.83 -24.61
C GLY A 373 1.81 1.43 -25.16
N TYR A 374 1.22 0.54 -24.37
CA TYR A 374 0.87 -0.82 -24.85
C TYR A 374 -0.18 -0.80 -25.96
N GLU A 375 -1.01 0.25 -26.09
CA GLU A 375 -2.01 0.35 -27.16
C GLU A 375 -1.35 0.36 -28.54
N GLU A 376 -0.30 1.17 -28.74
CA GLU A 376 0.44 1.23 -29.99
C GLU A 376 1.19 -0.07 -30.32
N THR A 377 1.75 -0.72 -29.28
CA THR A 377 2.38 -2.03 -29.41
C THR A 377 1.35 -3.11 -29.78
N VAL A 378 0.18 -3.09 -29.14
CA VAL A 378 -0.91 -4.03 -29.44
C VAL A 378 -1.47 -3.79 -30.84
N GLU A 379 -1.62 -2.55 -31.30
CA GLU A 379 -2.05 -2.25 -32.66
C GLU A 379 -1.02 -2.69 -33.72
N THR A 380 0.26 -2.47 -33.44
CA THR A 380 1.35 -2.94 -34.30
C THR A 380 1.38 -4.47 -34.38
N LEU A 381 1.27 -5.16 -33.23
CA LEU A 381 1.20 -6.62 -33.18
C LEU A 381 -0.07 -7.16 -33.89
N ARG A 382 -1.20 -6.50 -33.73
CA ARG A 382 -2.44 -6.85 -34.44
C ARG A 382 -2.30 -6.66 -35.95
N ALA A 383 -1.63 -5.60 -36.40
CA ALA A 383 -1.37 -5.36 -37.81
C ALA A 383 -0.43 -6.45 -38.38
N GLN A 384 0.63 -6.81 -37.66
CA GLN A 384 1.58 -7.88 -38.06
C GLN A 384 0.92 -9.27 -38.08
N LEU A 385 0.05 -9.56 -37.10
CA LEU A 385 -0.74 -10.79 -37.07
C LEU A 385 -1.72 -10.87 -38.26
N ARG A 386 -2.34 -9.74 -38.65
CA ARG A 386 -3.22 -9.67 -39.83
C ARG A 386 -2.45 -9.78 -41.13
N ALA A 387 -1.20 -9.32 -41.17
CA ALA A 387 -0.30 -9.45 -42.31
C ALA A 387 0.34 -10.86 -42.44
N GLY A 388 0.15 -11.75 -41.44
CA GLY A 388 0.75 -13.07 -41.44
C GLY A 388 2.26 -13.06 -41.17
N GLU A 389 2.77 -11.97 -40.61
CA GLU A 389 4.20 -11.79 -40.28
C GLU A 389 4.60 -12.36 -38.91
N LEU A 390 3.62 -12.73 -38.09
CA LEU A 390 3.80 -13.41 -36.81
C LEU A 390 3.04 -14.75 -36.86
N VAL A 391 3.76 -15.85 -36.69
CA VAL A 391 3.23 -17.22 -36.54
C VAL A 391 3.23 -17.60 -35.05
#